data_175247f8d8e09cd8199d067a1c4d343c
#
_entry.id   175247f8d8e09cd8199d067a1c4d343c
#
_cell.length_a   1.000
_cell.length_b   1.000
_cell.length_c   1.000
_cell.angle_alpha   90.00
_cell.angle_beta   90.00
_cell.angle_gamma   90.00
#
_symmetry.space_group_name_H-M   'P 1'
#
loop_
_entity.id
_entity.type
_entity.pdbx_description
1 polymer ?
#
loop_
_entity_poly.entity_id
_entity_poly.type
_entity_poly.pdbx_seq_one_letter_code
_entity_poly.pdbx_strand_id
1 'polypeptide(L)'
;DAALLEASVTPHEGARSWAYCWGTDDVLQVEGPKGSVSAETLAVSGDFFVFHQLAFTYGGGFLNNDSIPMGVVLDRDLAWRVYGSENIVGMPVTVRGEEYTIVGITDRESSSAAYKRAYGSVPRMYMNYAGYSKIGEKRIALFEAALPNSVRGFAMSIFTDSVHYNQSAASLIEATDRFSLKNRFANMKELSYAWVSINKIEVPYWENEARVMDYRAAVMMVFEVALAAVAGTSLLLSFILLRASGWTFTDTVKNLWKKFSEKRRLNKKEKPEKPVRSKSREKKRKKEVD
;
A
#
# COMPACT_ATOMS: atom_id res chain seq x y z
N ASP A 1 0.92 27.63 -12.36
CA ASP A 1 2.21 28.06 -11.85
C ASP A 1 2.58 27.30 -10.59
N ALA A 2 3.68 26.51 -10.63
CA ALA A 2 4.17 25.69 -9.50
C ALA A 2 4.42 26.57 -8.26
N ALA A 3 5.01 27.74 -8.43
CA ALA A 3 5.30 28.69 -7.36
C ALA A 3 4.02 29.23 -6.68
N LEU A 4 2.92 29.38 -7.42
CA LEU A 4 1.63 29.79 -6.85
C LEU A 4 0.98 28.65 -6.06
N LEU A 5 1.09 27.41 -6.55
CA LEU A 5 0.65 26.24 -5.83
C LEU A 5 1.49 26.03 -4.55
N GLU A 6 2.80 26.15 -4.66
CA GLU A 6 3.74 26.06 -3.54
C GLU A 6 3.46 27.16 -2.49
N ALA A 7 3.22 28.40 -2.91
CA ALA A 7 2.87 29.49 -2.02
C ALA A 7 1.47 29.34 -1.38
N SER A 8 0.51 28.72 -2.07
CA SER A 8 -0.84 28.50 -1.56
C SER A 8 -0.92 27.33 -0.57
N VAL A 9 0.05 26.42 -0.61
CA VAL A 9 0.14 25.24 0.25
C VAL A 9 1.12 25.45 1.42
N THR A 10 1.80 26.63 1.51
CA THR A 10 2.64 26.97 2.65
C THR A 10 1.82 26.96 3.94
N PRO A 11 2.28 26.24 4.99
CA PRO A 11 1.50 26.06 6.19
C PRO A 11 1.23 27.41 6.88
N HIS A 12 -0.04 27.66 7.23
CA HIS A 12 -0.36 28.65 8.25
C HIS A 12 0.38 28.28 9.53
N GLU A 13 0.87 29.28 10.27
CA GLU A 13 1.55 29.09 11.55
C GLU A 13 0.79 28.11 12.43
N GLY A 14 1.39 26.95 12.71
CA GLY A 14 0.82 25.87 13.52
C GLY A 14 0.58 24.53 12.84
N ALA A 15 0.56 24.44 11.49
CA ALA A 15 0.46 23.17 10.78
C ALA A 15 1.86 22.56 10.62
N ARG A 16 2.25 21.68 11.54
CA ARG A 16 3.49 20.91 11.44
C ARG A 16 3.32 19.79 10.40
N SER A 17 4.24 19.71 9.46
CA SER A 17 4.48 18.63 8.49
C SER A 17 3.46 18.55 7.35
N TRP A 18 3.64 19.39 6.38
CA TRP A 18 3.08 19.19 5.05
C TRP A 18 4.18 18.56 4.19
N ALA A 19 3.86 17.43 3.58
CA ALA A 19 4.65 16.88 2.50
C ALA A 19 3.84 17.08 1.23
N TYR A 20 4.51 17.48 0.15
CA TYR A 20 3.85 17.70 -1.13
C TYR A 20 4.79 17.40 -2.29
N CYS A 21 4.24 16.96 -3.38
CA CYS A 21 4.96 16.79 -4.62
C CYS A 21 4.09 17.19 -5.80
N TRP A 22 4.74 17.52 -6.90
CA TRP A 22 4.08 17.82 -8.17
C TRP A 22 4.89 17.25 -9.31
N GLY A 23 4.24 17.17 -10.46
CA GLY A 23 4.92 16.68 -11.63
C GLY A 23 4.10 16.82 -12.91
N THR A 24 4.69 16.36 -13.98
CA THR A 24 4.06 16.19 -15.28
C THR A 24 4.54 14.91 -15.94
N ASP A 25 3.72 14.34 -16.77
CA ASP A 25 4.03 13.21 -17.62
C ASP A 25 4.36 13.65 -19.04
N ASP A 26 5.26 12.94 -19.69
CA ASP A 26 5.64 13.11 -21.10
C ASP A 26 6.17 11.77 -21.64
N VAL A 27 6.27 11.64 -22.94
CA VAL A 27 6.93 10.52 -23.60
C VAL A 27 8.19 11.03 -24.29
N LEU A 28 9.35 10.65 -23.75
CA LEU A 28 10.63 11.16 -24.21
C LEU A 28 11.51 10.05 -24.80
N GLN A 29 12.32 10.42 -25.78
CA GLN A 29 13.38 9.54 -26.28
C GLN A 29 14.60 9.67 -25.38
N VAL A 30 15.07 8.54 -24.86
CA VAL A 30 16.26 8.42 -24.03
C VAL A 30 17.35 7.76 -24.85
N GLU A 31 18.46 8.45 -25.02
CA GLU A 31 19.59 7.99 -25.83
C GLU A 31 20.74 7.57 -24.94
N GLY A 32 21.29 6.41 -25.22
CA GLY A 32 22.48 5.87 -24.56
C GLY A 32 23.38 5.14 -25.55
N PRO A 33 24.46 4.50 -25.08
CA PRO A 33 25.47 3.85 -25.96
C PRO A 33 24.91 2.74 -26.85
N LYS A 34 23.81 2.10 -26.46
CA LYS A 34 23.16 1.03 -27.27
C LYS A 34 22.09 1.53 -28.23
N GLY A 35 21.71 2.78 -28.15
CA GLY A 35 20.69 3.38 -29.00
C GLY A 35 19.68 4.25 -28.25
N SER A 36 18.58 4.55 -28.89
CA SER A 36 17.52 5.40 -28.39
C SER A 36 16.25 4.60 -28.11
N VAL A 37 15.62 4.84 -26.98
CA VAL A 37 14.41 4.14 -26.51
C VAL A 37 13.38 5.16 -26.07
N SER A 38 12.14 5.00 -26.50
CA SER A 38 11.01 5.79 -26.01
C SER A 38 10.65 5.34 -24.61
N ALA A 39 10.58 6.28 -23.67
CA ALA A 39 10.24 6.02 -22.28
C ALA A 39 9.08 6.91 -21.82
N GLU A 40 8.15 6.34 -21.08
CA GLU A 40 7.21 7.11 -20.29
C GLU A 40 7.99 7.86 -19.20
N THR A 41 7.97 9.18 -19.27
CA THR A 41 8.74 10.04 -18.38
C THR A 41 7.82 10.75 -17.42
N LEU A 42 8.14 10.66 -16.14
CA LEU A 42 7.49 11.41 -15.08
C LEU A 42 8.49 12.44 -14.54
N ALA A 43 8.28 13.70 -14.89
CA ALA A 43 9.05 14.79 -14.33
C ALA A 43 8.43 15.21 -12.99
N VAL A 44 9.19 15.10 -11.90
CA VAL A 44 8.69 15.25 -10.54
C VAL A 44 9.53 16.20 -9.70
N SER A 45 8.92 16.77 -8.70
CA SER A 45 9.55 17.65 -7.72
C SER A 45 8.93 17.46 -6.34
N GLY A 46 9.49 18.08 -5.33
CA GLY A 46 9.03 17.91 -3.95
C GLY A 46 9.38 16.57 -3.36
N ASP A 47 8.51 16.07 -2.50
CA ASP A 47 8.70 14.85 -1.74
C ASP A 47 8.23 13.59 -2.48
N PHE A 48 8.33 13.58 -3.82
CA PHE A 48 7.76 12.50 -4.64
C PHE A 48 8.20 11.11 -4.19
N PHE A 49 9.49 10.88 -3.95
CA PHE A 49 9.99 9.56 -3.51
C PHE A 49 9.68 9.24 -2.05
N VAL A 50 9.16 10.20 -1.27
CA VAL A 50 8.59 9.94 0.06
C VAL A 50 7.16 9.43 -0.06
N PHE A 51 6.37 9.99 -0.99
CA PHE A 51 5.02 9.51 -1.31
C PHE A 51 5.04 8.16 -2.01
N HIS A 52 5.94 8.01 -2.97
CA HIS A 52 6.08 6.84 -3.83
C HIS A 52 7.41 6.14 -3.54
N GLN A 53 7.39 5.23 -2.58
CA GLN A 53 8.57 4.46 -2.18
C GLN A 53 8.89 3.41 -3.23
N LEU A 54 9.71 3.79 -4.22
CA LEU A 54 10.17 2.86 -5.25
C LEU A 54 11.28 1.94 -4.72
N ALA A 55 11.30 0.71 -5.20
CA ALA A 55 12.38 -0.23 -4.90
C ALA A 55 13.59 0.10 -5.77
N PHE A 56 14.65 0.64 -5.19
CA PHE A 56 15.88 0.91 -5.89
C PHE A 56 16.80 -0.31 -5.88
N THR A 57 17.28 -0.71 -7.06
CA THR A 57 18.33 -1.73 -7.20
C THR A 57 19.70 -1.12 -7.03
N TYR A 58 19.90 0.09 -7.56
CA TYR A 58 21.14 0.86 -7.47
C TYR A 58 20.81 2.34 -7.26
N GLY A 59 21.68 3.04 -6.50
CA GLY A 59 21.49 4.46 -6.24
C GLY A 59 20.26 4.79 -5.41
N GLY A 60 19.57 5.87 -5.75
CA GLY A 60 18.37 6.35 -5.05
C GLY A 60 17.58 7.36 -5.87
N GLY A 61 16.53 7.92 -5.27
CA GLY A 61 15.78 9.05 -5.81
C GLY A 61 16.55 10.36 -5.61
N PHE A 62 16.05 11.40 -6.22
CA PHE A 62 16.50 12.78 -5.95
C PHE A 62 15.51 13.47 -5.00
N LEU A 63 16.01 14.37 -4.18
CA LEU A 63 15.22 15.20 -3.26
C LEU A 63 15.04 16.62 -3.81
N ASN A 64 14.10 17.35 -3.26
CA ASN A 64 13.75 18.70 -3.73
C ASN A 64 14.93 19.72 -3.67
N ASN A 65 15.87 19.48 -2.74
CA ASN A 65 17.06 20.33 -2.54
C ASN A 65 18.33 19.76 -3.17
N ASP A 66 18.21 18.74 -4.03
CA ASP A 66 19.40 18.14 -4.64
C ASP A 66 20.12 19.11 -5.55
N SER A 67 21.43 19.18 -5.36
CA SER A 67 22.34 19.93 -6.21
C SER A 67 22.46 19.38 -7.63
N ILE A 68 21.67 18.36 -7.98
CA ILE A 68 21.69 17.65 -9.27
C ILE A 68 20.35 17.86 -10.01
N PRO A 69 20.07 19.06 -10.53
CA PRO A 69 18.85 19.31 -11.27
C PRO A 69 18.71 18.46 -12.55
N MET A 70 19.80 17.94 -13.08
CA MET A 70 19.87 17.07 -14.25
C MET A 70 19.90 15.58 -13.86
N GLY A 71 19.38 15.22 -12.69
CA GLY A 71 19.30 13.83 -12.25
C GLY A 71 18.11 13.09 -12.84
N VAL A 72 18.34 11.84 -13.25
CA VAL A 72 17.29 10.92 -13.71
C VAL A 72 17.38 9.56 -13.01
N VAL A 73 16.20 8.96 -12.81
CA VAL A 73 16.06 7.59 -12.32
C VAL A 73 15.44 6.77 -13.45
N LEU A 74 16.06 5.65 -13.80
CA LEU A 74 15.58 4.76 -14.84
C LEU A 74 14.97 3.50 -14.24
N ASP A 75 13.97 2.92 -14.90
CA ASP A 75 13.61 1.56 -14.59
C ASP A 75 14.65 0.58 -15.15
N ARG A 76 14.71 -0.63 -14.60
CA ARG A 76 15.66 -1.67 -14.99
C ARG A 76 15.59 -2.03 -16.48
N ASP A 77 14.38 -2.03 -17.06
CA ASP A 77 14.18 -2.34 -18.48
C ASP A 77 14.77 -1.25 -19.37
N LEU A 78 14.58 0.01 -19.03
CA LEU A 78 15.19 1.14 -19.74
C LEU A 78 16.72 1.10 -19.64
N ALA A 79 17.25 0.90 -18.42
CA ALA A 79 18.69 0.79 -18.20
C ALA A 79 19.33 -0.30 -19.06
N TRP A 80 18.70 -1.46 -19.12
CA TRP A 80 19.15 -2.56 -19.95
C TRP A 80 19.10 -2.25 -21.45
N ARG A 81 18.07 -1.58 -21.91
CA ARG A 81 17.92 -1.22 -23.34
C ARG A 81 18.93 -0.18 -23.80
N VAL A 82 19.21 0.85 -22.98
CA VAL A 82 20.09 1.95 -23.36
C VAL A 82 21.57 1.70 -23.08
N TYR A 83 21.90 0.84 -22.11
CA TYR A 83 23.28 0.51 -21.70
C TYR A 83 23.62 -0.97 -21.80
N GLY A 84 22.66 -1.89 -21.66
CA GLY A 84 22.89 -3.32 -21.53
C GLY A 84 23.43 -3.74 -20.17
N SER A 85 23.27 -2.91 -19.17
CA SER A 85 23.68 -3.12 -17.79
C SER A 85 22.72 -2.37 -16.87
N GLU A 86 22.59 -2.85 -15.63
CA GLU A 86 21.82 -2.18 -14.58
C GLU A 86 22.71 -1.34 -13.65
N ASN A 87 24.00 -1.64 -13.56
CA ASN A 87 24.95 -0.90 -12.73
C ASN A 87 25.54 0.29 -13.52
N ILE A 88 24.72 1.33 -13.69
CA ILE A 88 25.01 2.50 -14.53
C ILE A 88 24.78 3.81 -13.79
N VAL A 89 24.68 3.79 -12.48
CA VAL A 89 24.57 5.03 -11.67
C VAL A 89 25.80 5.89 -11.86
N GLY A 90 25.60 7.18 -12.09
CA GLY A 90 26.64 8.14 -12.43
C GLY A 90 26.96 8.25 -13.92
N MET A 91 26.40 7.36 -14.75
CA MET A 91 26.56 7.44 -16.22
C MET A 91 25.59 8.48 -16.83
N PRO A 92 25.97 9.09 -17.98
CA PRO A 92 25.12 10.06 -18.66
C PRO A 92 24.06 9.39 -19.54
N VAL A 93 22.92 10.04 -19.74
CA VAL A 93 21.96 9.77 -20.82
C VAL A 93 21.57 11.08 -21.49
N THR A 94 21.30 11.02 -22.77
CA THR A 94 20.86 12.21 -23.53
C THR A 94 19.35 12.15 -23.73
N VAL A 95 18.68 13.27 -23.44
CA VAL A 95 17.24 13.44 -23.65
C VAL A 95 17.01 14.77 -24.34
N ARG A 96 16.42 14.75 -25.55
CA ARG A 96 16.21 15.95 -26.36
C ARG A 96 17.50 16.82 -26.58
N GLY A 97 18.67 16.16 -26.65
CA GLY A 97 19.96 16.80 -26.83
C GLY A 97 20.62 17.34 -25.56
N GLU A 98 19.98 17.23 -24.41
CA GLU A 98 20.55 17.62 -23.13
C GLU A 98 21.04 16.37 -22.37
N GLU A 99 22.16 16.52 -21.66
CA GLU A 99 22.78 15.43 -20.89
C GLU A 99 22.24 15.39 -19.45
N TYR A 100 21.84 14.20 -19.02
CA TYR A 100 21.34 13.91 -17.67
C TYR A 100 22.17 12.82 -17.02
N THR A 101 22.33 12.90 -15.70
CA THR A 101 23.07 11.90 -14.93
C THR A 101 22.10 10.90 -14.30
N ILE A 102 22.36 9.62 -14.48
CA ILE A 102 21.59 8.54 -13.83
C ILE A 102 21.94 8.52 -12.34
N VAL A 103 20.97 8.80 -11.47
CA VAL A 103 21.15 8.80 -10.01
C VAL A 103 20.63 7.55 -9.35
N GLY A 104 19.73 6.82 -10.02
CA GLY A 104 19.18 5.57 -9.49
C GLY A 104 18.57 4.68 -10.55
N ILE A 105 18.50 3.40 -10.24
CA ILE A 105 17.82 2.36 -11.02
C ILE A 105 16.76 1.73 -10.14
N THR A 106 15.51 1.73 -10.62
CA THR A 106 14.39 1.11 -9.91
C THR A 106 14.04 -0.24 -10.49
N ASP A 107 13.62 -1.15 -9.63
CA ASP A 107 12.93 -2.34 -10.08
C ASP A 107 11.57 -1.96 -10.67
N ARG A 108 11.21 -2.67 -11.74
CA ARG A 108 9.87 -2.56 -12.29
C ARG A 108 8.90 -3.24 -11.32
N GLU A 109 8.00 -2.47 -10.77
CA GLU A 109 7.00 -3.04 -9.88
C GLU A 109 6.09 -4.01 -10.62
N SER A 110 6.19 -5.28 -10.28
CA SER A 110 5.46 -6.36 -10.95
C SER A 110 4.66 -7.23 -9.99
N SER A 111 4.43 -6.73 -8.78
CA SER A 111 3.88 -7.50 -7.66
C SER A 111 2.48 -8.04 -7.88
N SER A 112 1.67 -7.40 -8.72
CA SER A 112 0.32 -7.87 -9.02
C SER A 112 -0.03 -7.76 -10.50
N ALA A 113 -0.99 -8.58 -10.97
CA ALA A 113 -1.53 -8.46 -12.32
C ALA A 113 -2.22 -7.11 -12.58
N ALA A 114 -2.73 -6.46 -11.53
CA ALA A 114 -3.32 -5.13 -11.59
C ALA A 114 -2.24 -4.07 -11.81
N TYR A 115 -1.15 -4.17 -11.07
CA TYR A 115 -0.01 -3.29 -11.18
C TYR A 115 0.63 -3.38 -12.57
N LYS A 116 0.83 -4.60 -13.10
CA LYS A 116 1.33 -4.79 -14.47
C LYS A 116 0.48 -4.09 -15.53
N ARG A 117 -0.83 -4.05 -15.35
CA ARG A 117 -1.75 -3.37 -16.27
C ARG A 117 -1.67 -1.86 -16.12
N ALA A 118 -1.59 -1.36 -14.89
CA ALA A 118 -1.52 0.08 -14.61
C ALA A 118 -0.17 0.67 -15.01
N TYR A 119 0.93 -0.06 -14.75
CA TYR A 119 2.28 0.38 -15.08
C TYR A 119 2.57 0.32 -16.59
N GLY A 120 1.89 -0.54 -17.33
CA GLY A 120 2.11 -0.71 -18.77
C GLY A 120 3.35 -1.53 -19.12
N SER A 121 3.67 -1.58 -20.43
CA SER A 121 4.83 -2.30 -20.98
C SER A 121 5.98 -1.39 -21.42
N VAL A 122 5.74 -0.09 -21.50
CA VAL A 122 6.73 0.89 -21.91
C VAL A 122 7.75 1.12 -20.78
N PRO A 123 9.04 1.23 -21.09
CA PRO A 123 10.05 1.60 -20.09
C PRO A 123 9.77 2.96 -19.47
N ARG A 124 10.18 3.15 -18.23
CA ARG A 124 9.87 4.36 -17.47
C ARG A 124 11.11 5.08 -16.97
N MET A 125 11.03 6.40 -16.97
CA MET A 125 12.04 7.29 -16.42
C MET A 125 11.38 8.28 -15.47
N TYR A 126 12.04 8.55 -14.35
CA TYR A 126 11.72 9.66 -13.47
C TYR A 126 12.80 10.71 -13.61
N MET A 127 12.41 11.95 -13.79
CA MET A 127 13.38 13.04 -13.98
C MET A 127 13.04 14.20 -13.06
N ASN A 128 14.09 14.94 -12.64
CA ASN A 128 13.86 16.13 -11.83
C ASN A 128 13.13 17.18 -12.65
N TYR A 129 12.03 17.76 -12.12
CA TYR A 129 11.21 18.73 -12.80
C TYR A 129 12.02 19.98 -13.23
N ALA A 130 13.03 20.39 -12.44
CA ALA A 130 13.91 21.50 -12.81
C ALA A 130 14.72 21.21 -14.08
N GLY A 131 15.19 19.97 -14.24
CA GLY A 131 15.85 19.51 -15.47
C GLY A 131 14.86 19.42 -16.64
N TYR A 132 13.68 18.82 -16.42
CA TYR A 132 12.65 18.71 -17.44
C TYR A 132 12.19 20.08 -17.96
N SER A 133 12.07 21.09 -17.12
CA SER A 133 11.61 22.42 -17.49
C SER A 133 12.50 23.13 -18.53
N LYS A 134 13.69 22.59 -18.83
CA LYS A 134 14.57 23.10 -19.90
C LYS A 134 14.20 22.55 -21.28
N ILE A 135 13.61 21.34 -21.31
CA ILE A 135 13.35 20.60 -22.54
C ILE A 135 11.87 20.34 -22.81
N GLY A 136 11.02 20.45 -21.81
CA GLY A 136 9.59 20.15 -21.89
C GLY A 136 8.69 21.35 -21.62
N GLU A 137 7.38 21.10 -21.71
CA GLU A 137 6.38 22.11 -21.38
C GLU A 137 6.30 22.34 -19.87
N LYS A 138 6.31 23.59 -19.46
CA LYS A 138 6.17 23.96 -18.04
C LYS A 138 4.71 23.88 -17.61
N ARG A 139 4.18 22.66 -17.48
CA ARG A 139 2.85 22.40 -16.95
C ARG A 139 2.94 21.53 -15.71
N ILE A 140 1.94 21.60 -14.85
CA ILE A 140 1.74 20.67 -13.76
C ILE A 140 0.51 19.85 -14.12
N ALA A 141 0.70 18.52 -14.26
CA ALA A 141 -0.36 17.58 -14.53
C ALA A 141 -0.78 16.83 -13.25
N LEU A 142 0.10 16.78 -12.26
CA LEU A 142 -0.08 16.07 -11.01
C LEU A 142 0.34 16.96 -9.84
N PHE A 143 -0.47 16.95 -8.77
CA PHE A 143 -0.13 17.52 -7.48
C PHE A 143 -0.65 16.59 -6.36
N GLU A 144 0.21 16.24 -5.42
CA GLU A 144 -0.15 15.44 -4.26
C GLU A 144 0.29 16.14 -2.98
N ALA A 145 -0.54 16.11 -1.95
CA ALA A 145 -0.23 16.69 -0.65
C ALA A 145 -0.71 15.80 0.47
N ALA A 146 0.12 15.64 1.49
CA ALA A 146 -0.24 15.04 2.77
C ALA A 146 -0.47 16.13 3.79
N LEU A 147 -1.70 16.29 4.25
CA LEU A 147 -2.14 17.32 5.18
C LEU A 147 -2.55 16.69 6.50
N PRO A 148 -2.34 17.38 7.65
CA PRO A 148 -2.90 16.95 8.91
C PRO A 148 -4.43 16.86 8.82
N ASN A 149 -4.99 15.69 9.13
CA ASN A 149 -6.44 15.47 9.09
C ASN A 149 -6.96 15.12 10.48
N SER A 150 -6.95 16.10 11.39
CA SER A 150 -7.39 15.95 12.79
C SER A 150 -8.88 15.62 12.89
N VAL A 151 -9.67 16.09 11.93
CA VAL A 151 -11.11 15.83 11.81
C VAL A 151 -11.40 15.43 10.38
N ARG A 152 -12.29 14.47 10.18
CA ARG A 152 -12.65 13.96 8.83
C ARG A 152 -13.07 15.11 7.90
N GLY A 153 -12.44 15.17 6.73
CA GLY A 153 -12.70 16.19 5.71
C GLY A 153 -12.00 17.54 5.93
N PHE A 154 -11.24 17.68 7.03
CA PHE A 154 -10.53 18.93 7.33
C PHE A 154 -9.43 19.21 6.31
N ALA A 155 -8.63 18.19 5.96
CA ALA A 155 -7.59 18.31 4.93
C ALA A 155 -8.18 18.70 3.57
N MET A 156 -9.32 18.10 3.20
CA MET A 156 -10.02 18.40 1.95
C MET A 156 -10.53 19.83 1.93
N SER A 157 -11.12 20.34 3.03
CA SER A 157 -11.61 21.73 3.08
C SER A 157 -10.46 22.72 2.97
N ILE A 158 -9.36 22.53 3.72
CA ILE A 158 -8.18 23.39 3.60
C ILE A 158 -7.64 23.42 2.19
N PHE A 159 -7.50 22.26 1.56
CA PHE A 159 -6.99 22.18 0.19
C PHE A 159 -7.91 22.90 -0.78
N THR A 160 -9.22 22.69 -0.70
CA THR A 160 -10.21 23.32 -1.59
C THR A 160 -10.26 24.83 -1.41
N ASP A 161 -10.11 25.31 -0.18
CA ASP A 161 -10.12 26.76 0.13
C ASP A 161 -8.81 27.45 -0.30
N SER A 162 -7.69 26.72 -0.28
CA SER A 162 -6.36 27.26 -0.61
C SER A 162 -6.02 27.16 -2.09
N VAL A 163 -6.50 26.12 -2.77
CA VAL A 163 -6.16 25.84 -4.16
C VAL A 163 -7.37 26.06 -5.06
N HIS A 164 -7.34 27.13 -5.82
CA HIS A 164 -8.35 27.38 -6.85
C HIS A 164 -8.02 26.59 -8.11
N TYR A 165 -8.68 25.44 -8.30
CA TYR A 165 -8.52 24.62 -9.48
C TYR A 165 -9.78 24.62 -10.34
N ASN A 166 -9.58 24.45 -11.65
CA ASN A 166 -10.69 24.33 -12.58
C ASN A 166 -11.23 22.89 -12.55
N GLN A 167 -12.42 22.70 -11.99
CA GLN A 167 -13.08 21.39 -11.85
C GLN A 167 -13.35 20.69 -13.20
N SER A 168 -13.38 21.41 -14.31
CA SER A 168 -13.52 20.80 -15.64
C SER A 168 -12.21 20.27 -16.20
N ALA A 169 -11.06 20.75 -15.68
CA ALA A 169 -9.72 20.38 -16.14
C ALA A 169 -8.93 19.52 -15.14
N ALA A 170 -9.34 19.50 -13.87
CA ALA A 170 -8.66 18.74 -12.83
C ALA A 170 -9.65 17.95 -11.95
N SER A 171 -9.23 16.80 -11.48
CA SER A 171 -9.98 15.97 -10.54
C SER A 171 -9.27 15.95 -9.20
N LEU A 172 -9.99 16.23 -8.13
CA LEU A 172 -9.50 16.15 -6.75
C LEU A 172 -9.90 14.80 -6.16
N ILE A 173 -8.92 14.07 -5.62
CA ILE A 173 -9.12 12.73 -5.06
C ILE A 173 -8.62 12.74 -3.62
N GLU A 174 -9.49 12.44 -2.65
CA GLU A 174 -9.12 12.21 -1.27
C GLU A 174 -8.79 10.73 -1.07
N ALA A 175 -7.53 10.44 -0.74
CA ALA A 175 -7.07 9.08 -0.47
C ALA A 175 -7.32 8.62 0.99
N THR A 176 -7.69 9.55 1.89
CA THR A 176 -8.00 9.26 3.29
C THR A 176 -9.20 8.31 3.38
N ASP A 177 -9.09 7.26 4.18
CA ASP A 177 -10.17 6.27 4.37
C ASP A 177 -10.67 5.58 3.09
N ARG A 178 -9.91 5.64 2.00
CA ARG A 178 -10.29 5.09 0.69
C ARG A 178 -10.83 3.67 0.78
N PHE A 179 -10.14 2.81 1.54
CA PHE A 179 -10.51 1.40 1.72
C PHE A 179 -11.42 1.14 2.94
N SER A 180 -12.00 2.17 3.55
CA SER A 180 -12.95 2.00 4.65
C SER A 180 -14.20 1.23 4.21
N LEU A 181 -14.85 0.52 5.14
CA LEU A 181 -16.07 -0.23 4.85
C LEU A 181 -17.16 0.64 4.21
N LYS A 182 -17.30 1.88 4.69
CA LYS A 182 -18.28 2.84 4.15
C LYS A 182 -18.01 3.14 2.67
N ASN A 183 -16.75 3.39 2.32
CA ASN A 183 -16.36 3.71 0.95
C ASN A 183 -16.44 2.49 0.04
N ARG A 184 -16.12 1.29 0.54
CA ARG A 184 -16.35 0.04 -0.21
C ARG A 184 -17.82 -0.17 -0.56
N PHE A 185 -18.75 0.10 0.38
CA PHE A 185 -20.19 0.05 0.10
C PHE A 185 -20.63 1.11 -0.92
N ALA A 186 -20.08 2.32 -0.85
CA ALA A 186 -20.37 3.35 -1.84
C ALA A 186 -19.89 2.93 -3.24
N ASN A 187 -18.66 2.41 -3.33
CA ASN A 187 -18.04 1.96 -4.58
C ASN A 187 -18.79 0.76 -5.22
N MET A 188 -19.49 -0.07 -4.41
CA MET A 188 -20.35 -1.12 -4.96
C MET A 188 -21.46 -0.58 -5.89
N LYS A 189 -21.92 0.64 -5.66
CA LYS A 189 -22.97 1.26 -6.49
C LYS A 189 -22.41 1.81 -7.79
N GLU A 190 -21.10 2.06 -7.86
CA GLU A 190 -20.41 2.72 -8.97
C GLU A 190 -19.39 1.80 -9.66
N LEU A 191 -19.66 0.50 -9.71
CA LEU A 191 -18.78 -0.51 -10.32
C LEU A 191 -18.38 -0.20 -11.78
N SER A 192 -19.12 0.67 -12.47
CA SER A 192 -18.87 1.07 -13.84
C SER A 192 -17.77 2.13 -14.01
N TYR A 193 -17.35 2.80 -12.93
CA TYR A 193 -16.39 3.92 -12.98
C TYR A 193 -14.92 3.53 -12.75
N ALA A 194 -14.61 2.25 -12.78
CA ALA A 194 -13.31 1.74 -12.36
C ALA A 194 -12.17 1.92 -13.36
N TRP A 195 -12.29 2.74 -14.40
CA TRP A 195 -11.29 2.81 -15.46
C TRP A 195 -10.67 4.18 -15.71
N VAL A 196 -9.42 4.15 -16.03
CA VAL A 196 -8.34 4.98 -16.55
C VAL A 196 -8.55 6.49 -16.59
N SER A 197 -9.71 7.02 -16.85
CA SER A 197 -9.96 8.46 -16.84
C SER A 197 -11.29 8.81 -16.18
N ILE A 198 -11.26 9.85 -15.34
CA ILE A 198 -12.47 10.53 -14.90
C ILE A 198 -12.64 11.74 -15.82
N ASN A 199 -13.78 11.86 -16.48
CA ASN A 199 -14.10 13.01 -17.34
C ASN A 199 -13.01 13.34 -18.38
N LYS A 200 -12.35 12.34 -18.97
CA LYS A 200 -11.23 12.48 -19.92
C LYS A 200 -9.92 12.99 -19.28
N ILE A 201 -9.82 13.05 -17.98
CA ILE A 201 -8.56 13.39 -17.29
C ILE A 201 -7.76 12.10 -17.14
N GLU A 202 -6.56 12.08 -17.69
CA GLU A 202 -5.60 11.00 -17.49
C GLU A 202 -5.12 11.04 -16.03
N VAL A 203 -5.08 9.85 -15.40
CA VAL A 203 -4.62 9.71 -14.03
C VAL A 203 -3.32 8.91 -14.01
N PRO A 204 -2.43 9.18 -13.04
CA PRO A 204 -1.19 8.43 -12.89
C PRO A 204 -1.42 6.93 -12.69
N TYR A 205 -0.42 6.11 -13.04
CA TYR A 205 -0.54 4.65 -12.97
C TYR A 205 -0.84 4.11 -11.56
N TRP A 206 -0.30 4.73 -10.52
CA TRP A 206 -0.60 4.35 -9.12
C TRP A 206 -2.04 4.64 -8.72
N GLU A 207 -2.62 5.72 -9.23
CA GLU A 207 -4.05 5.99 -9.01
C GLU A 207 -4.92 4.99 -9.79
N ASN A 208 -4.53 4.59 -10.98
CA ASN A 208 -5.18 3.52 -11.73
C ASN A 208 -5.12 2.19 -10.98
N GLU A 209 -3.98 1.86 -10.37
CA GLU A 209 -3.87 0.68 -9.52
C GLU A 209 -4.80 0.75 -8.31
N ALA A 210 -4.80 1.88 -7.61
CA ALA A 210 -5.67 2.10 -6.47
C ALA A 210 -7.16 1.92 -6.85
N ARG A 211 -7.59 2.39 -8.01
CA ARG A 211 -8.95 2.17 -8.54
C ARG A 211 -9.24 0.71 -8.85
N VAL A 212 -8.29 0.00 -9.42
CA VAL A 212 -8.43 -1.46 -9.64
C VAL A 212 -8.56 -2.19 -8.31
N MET A 213 -7.83 -1.77 -7.28
CA MET A 213 -7.96 -2.32 -5.93
C MET A 213 -9.31 -1.98 -5.28
N ASP A 214 -9.81 -0.75 -5.45
CA ASP A 214 -11.16 -0.36 -5.01
C ASP A 214 -12.23 -1.25 -5.64
N TYR A 215 -12.13 -1.48 -6.96
CA TYR A 215 -13.04 -2.37 -7.67
C TYR A 215 -12.99 -3.80 -7.13
N ARG A 216 -11.79 -4.36 -6.96
CA ARG A 216 -11.62 -5.71 -6.38
C ARG A 216 -12.18 -5.79 -4.97
N ALA A 217 -11.91 -4.78 -4.14
CA ALA A 217 -12.43 -4.72 -2.78
C ALA A 217 -13.98 -4.66 -2.77
N ALA A 218 -14.59 -3.91 -3.70
CA ALA A 218 -16.03 -3.84 -3.86
C ALA A 218 -16.63 -5.20 -4.29
N VAL A 219 -16.02 -5.87 -5.26
CA VAL A 219 -16.45 -7.22 -5.70
C VAL A 219 -16.32 -8.25 -4.56
N MET A 220 -15.18 -8.25 -3.85
CA MET A 220 -14.98 -9.14 -2.70
C MET A 220 -16.02 -8.90 -1.62
N MET A 221 -16.42 -7.67 -1.39
CA MET A 221 -17.46 -7.31 -0.42
C MET A 221 -18.82 -7.89 -0.78
N VAL A 222 -19.17 -8.01 -2.07
CA VAL A 222 -20.41 -8.70 -2.50
C VAL A 222 -20.38 -10.16 -2.03
N PHE A 223 -19.25 -10.84 -2.21
CA PHE A 223 -19.09 -12.21 -1.74
C PHE A 223 -19.14 -12.32 -0.22
N GLU A 224 -18.50 -11.40 0.50
CA GLU A 224 -18.51 -11.34 1.97
C GLU A 224 -19.95 -11.17 2.51
N VAL A 225 -20.74 -10.28 1.91
CA VAL A 225 -22.15 -10.06 2.29
C VAL A 225 -22.99 -11.31 2.00
N ALA A 226 -22.80 -11.95 0.85
CA ALA A 226 -23.51 -13.18 0.50
C ALA A 226 -23.18 -14.32 1.49
N LEU A 227 -21.90 -14.51 1.82
CA LEU A 227 -21.47 -15.50 2.80
C LEU A 227 -22.02 -15.20 4.20
N ALA A 228 -22.00 -13.93 4.61
CA ALA A 228 -22.57 -13.51 5.90
C ALA A 228 -24.09 -13.78 5.96
N ALA A 229 -24.82 -13.57 4.86
CA ALA A 229 -26.24 -13.89 4.78
C ALA A 229 -26.48 -15.40 4.91
N VAL A 230 -25.70 -16.24 4.22
CA VAL A 230 -25.79 -17.71 4.35
C VAL A 230 -25.46 -18.18 5.78
N ALA A 231 -24.39 -17.62 6.36
CA ALA A 231 -24.03 -17.94 7.75
C ALA A 231 -25.09 -17.48 8.73
N GLY A 232 -25.64 -16.29 8.57
CA GLY A 232 -26.71 -15.74 9.40
C GLY A 232 -28.00 -16.57 9.33
N THR A 233 -28.41 -16.97 8.13
CA THR A 233 -29.60 -17.85 7.94
C THR A 233 -29.36 -19.23 8.55
N SER A 234 -28.17 -19.80 8.38
CA SER A 234 -27.81 -21.08 8.98
C SER A 234 -27.84 -21.04 10.52
N LEU A 235 -27.27 -19.98 11.11
CA LEU A 235 -27.32 -19.76 12.56
C LEU A 235 -28.75 -19.57 13.06
N LEU A 236 -29.58 -18.81 12.35
CA LEU A 236 -30.98 -18.60 12.69
C LEU A 236 -31.77 -19.90 12.65
N LEU A 237 -31.63 -20.70 11.58
CA LEU A 237 -32.24 -22.00 11.48
C LEU A 237 -31.78 -22.94 12.58
N SER A 238 -30.49 -22.98 12.87
CA SER A 238 -29.94 -23.78 13.98
C SER A 238 -30.55 -23.36 15.32
N PHE A 239 -30.67 -22.06 15.56
CA PHE A 239 -31.28 -21.52 16.78
C PHE A 239 -32.78 -21.91 16.89
N ILE A 240 -33.55 -21.80 15.80
CA ILE A 240 -34.96 -22.21 15.76
C ILE A 240 -35.10 -23.70 16.05
N LEU A 241 -34.30 -24.55 15.41
CA LEU A 241 -34.31 -26.01 15.62
C LEU A 241 -33.94 -26.37 17.04
N LEU A 242 -32.92 -25.73 17.62
CA LEU A 242 -32.54 -25.93 19.02
C LEU A 242 -33.67 -25.54 19.96
N ARG A 243 -34.34 -24.43 19.71
CA ARG A 243 -35.46 -23.97 20.54
C ARG A 243 -36.69 -24.91 20.41
N ALA A 244 -36.98 -25.40 19.21
CA ALA A 244 -38.05 -26.34 18.93
C ALA A 244 -37.78 -27.71 19.57
N SER A 245 -36.51 -28.14 19.72
CA SER A 245 -36.13 -29.41 20.36
C SER A 245 -36.20 -29.37 21.90
N GLY A 246 -36.61 -28.25 22.52
CA GLY A 246 -36.62 -28.11 23.99
C GLY A 246 -35.24 -28.11 24.65
N TRP A 247 -34.20 -27.98 23.84
CA TRP A 247 -32.81 -28.01 24.30
C TRP A 247 -32.46 -26.73 25.05
N THR A 248 -31.92 -26.90 26.29
CA THR A 248 -31.43 -25.76 27.06
C THR A 248 -29.90 -25.80 27.15
N PHE A 249 -29.29 -24.62 27.07
CA PHE A 249 -27.82 -24.49 27.20
C PHE A 249 -27.29 -25.11 28.50
N THR A 250 -28.11 -25.04 29.56
CA THR A 250 -27.81 -25.65 30.87
C THR A 250 -27.67 -27.17 30.79
N ASP A 251 -28.45 -27.86 29.94
CA ASP A 251 -28.39 -29.32 29.83
C ASP A 251 -27.14 -29.79 29.10
N THR A 252 -26.67 -29.01 28.12
CA THR A 252 -25.40 -29.30 27.45
C THR A 252 -24.22 -29.08 28.36
N VAL A 253 -24.18 -27.97 29.08
CA VAL A 253 -23.11 -27.72 30.06
C VAL A 253 -23.11 -28.83 31.13
N LYS A 254 -24.25 -29.26 31.64
CA LYS A 254 -24.35 -30.39 32.59
C LYS A 254 -23.86 -31.68 31.97
N ASN A 255 -24.21 -31.99 30.73
CA ASN A 255 -23.78 -33.21 30.05
C ASN A 255 -22.28 -33.21 29.73
N LEU A 256 -21.73 -32.07 29.32
CA LEU A 256 -20.28 -31.90 29.15
C LEU A 256 -19.54 -32.05 30.48
N TRP A 257 -20.06 -31.45 31.55
CA TRP A 257 -19.49 -31.61 32.89
C TRP A 257 -19.53 -33.04 33.37
N LYS A 258 -20.63 -33.77 33.13
CA LYS A 258 -20.76 -35.19 33.43
C LYS A 258 -19.72 -36.03 32.69
N LYS A 259 -19.59 -35.83 31.37
CA LYS A 259 -18.55 -36.52 30.56
C LYS A 259 -17.14 -36.20 31.03
N PHE A 260 -16.87 -34.96 31.41
CA PHE A 260 -15.55 -34.55 31.90
C PHE A 260 -15.26 -35.14 33.28
N SER A 261 -16.26 -35.23 34.14
CA SER A 261 -16.12 -35.81 35.47
C SER A 261 -15.95 -37.35 35.42
N GLU A 262 -16.63 -38.03 34.51
CA GLU A 262 -16.46 -39.45 34.23
C GLU A 262 -15.08 -39.79 33.70
N LYS A 263 -14.59 -38.99 32.73
CA LYS A 263 -13.23 -39.14 32.19
C LYS A 263 -12.15 -38.92 33.27
N ARG A 264 -12.36 -37.98 34.19
CA ARG A 264 -11.48 -37.79 35.34
C ARG A 264 -11.52 -38.97 36.33
N ARG A 265 -12.71 -39.60 36.54
CA ARG A 265 -12.86 -40.79 37.41
C ARG A 265 -12.17 -42.01 36.80
N LEU A 266 -12.27 -42.21 35.48
CA LEU A 266 -11.60 -43.31 34.78
C LEU A 266 -10.08 -43.16 34.84
N ASN A 267 -9.55 -41.97 34.54
CA ASN A 267 -8.10 -41.71 34.66
C ASN A 267 -7.56 -41.81 36.10
N LYS A 268 -8.43 -41.69 37.11
CA LYS A 268 -8.01 -41.84 38.51
C LYS A 268 -7.95 -43.31 38.93
N LYS A 269 -8.75 -44.20 38.28
CA LYS A 269 -8.71 -45.65 38.50
C LYS A 269 -7.54 -46.33 37.77
N GLU A 270 -7.03 -45.77 36.70
CA GLU A 270 -5.88 -46.27 35.93
C GLU A 270 -4.51 -45.81 36.42
N LYS A 271 -4.44 -45.00 37.49
CA LYS A 271 -3.13 -44.70 38.08
C LYS A 271 -2.66 -45.92 38.86
N PRO A 272 -1.55 -46.58 38.47
CA PRO A 272 -0.99 -47.68 39.22
C PRO A 272 -0.61 -47.19 40.62
N GLU A 273 -0.97 -48.02 41.66
CA GLU A 273 -0.57 -47.77 43.03
C GLU A 273 0.93 -47.59 43.14
N LYS A 274 1.33 -46.47 43.73
CA LYS A 274 2.74 -46.21 43.99
C LYS A 274 3.26 -47.33 44.89
N PRO A 275 4.39 -47.98 44.55
CA PRO A 275 4.96 -49.03 45.39
C PRO A 275 5.23 -48.51 46.81
N VAL A 276 4.71 -49.17 47.77
CA VAL A 276 4.93 -48.90 49.19
C VAL A 276 6.42 -48.93 49.47
N ARG A 277 7.02 -47.80 49.67
CA ARG A 277 8.43 -47.71 50.06
C ARG A 277 8.58 -48.19 51.49
N SER A 278 9.02 -49.46 51.67
CA SER A 278 9.30 -50.08 52.97
C SER A 278 10.41 -49.25 53.65
N LYS A 279 9.99 -48.55 54.71
CA LYS A 279 10.93 -47.95 55.66
C LYS A 279 11.38 -49.13 56.58
N SER A 280 12.43 -49.84 56.17
CA SER A 280 13.12 -50.72 57.08
C SER A 280 14.63 -50.56 56.91
N ARG A 281 15.23 -50.19 58.04
CA ARG A 281 16.63 -50.42 58.37
C ARG A 281 17.69 -49.55 57.71
N GLU A 282 17.82 -48.34 58.18
CA GLU A 282 19.14 -47.68 58.26
C GLU A 282 19.25 -46.88 59.58
N LYS A 283 19.04 -47.54 60.68
CA LYS A 283 19.41 -47.08 62.04
C LYS A 283 20.24 -48.11 62.73
N LYS A 284 21.44 -48.45 62.18
CA LYS A 284 22.51 -49.13 62.89
C LYS A 284 23.81 -49.06 62.05
N ARG A 285 24.51 -47.96 62.14
CA ARG A 285 25.95 -47.87 61.90
C ARG A 285 26.38 -46.38 61.98
N LYS A 286 26.30 -45.90 63.21
CA LYS A 286 27.11 -44.78 63.69
C LYS A 286 27.20 -44.92 65.21
N LYS A 287 27.87 -45.95 65.69
CA LYS A 287 28.56 -46.05 66.96
C LYS A 287 29.53 -47.20 66.81
N GLU A 288 30.71 -46.85 66.43
CA GLU A 288 32.00 -47.47 66.61
C GLU A 288 32.93 -46.84 65.58
N VAL A 289 33.81 -46.20 66.11
CA VAL A 289 35.15 -45.79 65.82
C VAL A 289 35.29 -44.31 66.05
N ASP A 290 35.76 -44.02 67.24
CA ASP A 290 36.63 -42.95 67.78
C ASP A 290 36.48 -41.52 67.16
#